data_dba8e36f2a080eadfac4857c5d6f884a
#
_entry.id   dba8e36f2a080eadfac4857c5d6f884a
#
_cell.length_a   1.000
_cell.length_b   1.000
_cell.length_c   1.000
_cell.angle_alpha   90.00
_cell.angle_beta   90.00
_cell.angle_gamma   90.00
#
_symmetry.space_group_name_H-M   'P 1'
#
loop_
_entity.id
_entity.type
_entity.pdbx_description
1 polymer ?
#
loop_
_entity_poly.entity_id
_entity_poly.type
_entity_poly.pdbx_seq_one_letter_code
_entity_poly.pdbx_strand_id
1 'polypeptide(L)'
;MELPEGSLVTQPAPAGFVVRKATMADLGGLISLFTDAGEMSRSPAALERPLRDRRVWLASMNGEVVAAALTNAETETLGMIGGVYTAPKWRGRGLSQAVCSAISEELISLGKQPTLYWQNEAAGHVYRKLGFRQIGIWRSVRLALR
;
A
#
# COMPACT_ATOMS: atom_id res chain seq x y z
N MET A 1 8.35 2.45 -9.98
CA MET A 1 8.31 1.00 -10.34
C MET A 1 6.98 0.61 -10.96
N GLU A 2 7.00 -0.34 -11.82
CA GLU A 2 5.81 -1.00 -12.35
C GLU A 2 5.90 -2.50 -12.12
N LEU A 3 4.74 -3.15 -12.09
CA LEU A 3 4.65 -4.60 -12.06
C LEU A 3 4.37 -5.10 -13.49
N PRO A 4 5.34 -5.72 -14.17
CA PRO A 4 5.12 -6.26 -15.50
C PRO A 4 4.06 -7.37 -15.50
N GLU A 5 3.36 -7.53 -16.61
CA GLU A 5 2.35 -8.59 -16.77
C GLU A 5 2.96 -9.96 -16.45
N GLY A 6 2.25 -10.74 -15.66
CA GLY A 6 2.68 -12.08 -15.27
C GLY A 6 3.85 -12.14 -14.27
N SER A 7 4.31 -11.00 -13.76
CA SER A 7 5.48 -10.95 -12.88
C SER A 7 5.16 -11.00 -11.39
N LEU A 8 3.88 -10.91 -11.00
CA LEU A 8 3.53 -10.88 -9.59
C LEU A 8 3.91 -12.18 -8.88
N VAL A 9 4.72 -12.04 -7.84
CA VAL A 9 5.02 -13.10 -6.87
C VAL A 9 4.12 -12.87 -5.65
N THR A 10 3.05 -13.65 -5.54
CA THR A 10 2.08 -13.49 -4.46
C THR A 10 2.67 -13.84 -3.11
N GLN A 11 2.25 -13.10 -2.08
CA GLN A 11 2.66 -13.32 -0.70
C GLN A 11 1.42 -13.55 0.16
N PRO A 12 1.28 -14.72 0.81
CA PRO A 12 0.15 -14.97 1.68
C PRO A 12 0.24 -14.16 2.97
N ALA A 13 -0.88 -14.05 3.67
CA ALA A 13 -0.89 -13.49 5.01
C ALA A 13 0.02 -14.31 5.95
N PRO A 14 0.91 -13.67 6.75
CA PRO A 14 1.64 -14.39 7.78
C PRO A 14 0.70 -15.05 8.79
N ALA A 15 1.15 -16.14 9.41
CA ALA A 15 0.35 -16.88 10.40
C ALA A 15 -0.14 -15.95 11.52
N GLY A 16 -1.43 -16.02 11.85
CA GLY A 16 -2.07 -15.21 12.87
C GLY A 16 -2.59 -13.86 12.38
N PHE A 17 -2.31 -13.48 11.14
CA PHE A 17 -2.79 -12.23 10.54
C PHE A 17 -3.86 -12.50 9.48
N VAL A 18 -4.79 -11.58 9.34
CA VAL A 18 -5.81 -11.59 8.30
C VAL A 18 -5.53 -10.45 7.33
N VAL A 19 -5.36 -10.78 6.05
CA VAL A 19 -5.24 -9.78 4.98
C VAL A 19 -6.56 -9.75 4.22
N ARG A 20 -7.18 -8.58 4.16
CA ARG A 20 -8.48 -8.40 3.51
C ARG A 20 -8.66 -7.00 2.94
N LYS A 21 -9.62 -6.86 2.04
CA LYS A 21 -10.03 -5.55 1.55
C LYS A 21 -10.71 -4.76 2.67
N ALA A 22 -10.33 -3.50 2.81
CA ALA A 22 -10.94 -2.60 3.79
C ALA A 22 -12.29 -2.06 3.31
N THR A 23 -13.14 -1.73 4.25
CA THR A 23 -14.42 -1.05 4.03
C THR A 23 -14.47 0.25 4.83
N MET A 24 -15.52 1.04 4.67
CA MET A 24 -15.72 2.27 5.47
C MET A 24 -15.76 2.01 6.97
N ALA A 25 -16.15 0.81 7.39
CA ALA A 25 -16.13 0.41 8.81
C ALA A 25 -14.69 0.37 9.37
N ASP A 26 -13.68 0.27 8.52
CA ASP A 26 -12.27 0.21 8.92
C ASP A 26 -11.62 1.60 9.07
N LEU A 27 -12.34 2.68 8.76
CA LEU A 27 -11.77 4.04 8.79
C LEU A 27 -11.11 4.37 10.13
N GLY A 28 -11.78 4.06 11.24
CA GLY A 28 -11.23 4.30 12.59
C GLY A 28 -9.92 3.56 12.85
N GLY A 29 -9.84 2.30 12.46
CA GLY A 29 -8.62 1.48 12.58
C GLY A 29 -7.48 1.99 11.71
N LEU A 30 -7.79 2.44 10.49
CA LEU A 30 -6.81 3.03 9.60
C LEU A 30 -6.30 4.39 10.10
N ILE A 31 -7.19 5.23 10.65
CA ILE A 31 -6.79 6.49 11.28
C ILE A 31 -5.79 6.20 12.42
N SER A 32 -6.09 5.24 13.28
CA SER A 32 -5.19 4.83 14.37
C SER A 32 -3.83 4.35 13.85
N LEU A 33 -3.82 3.53 12.78
CA LEU A 33 -2.58 3.04 12.18
C LEU A 33 -1.68 4.17 11.70
N PHE A 34 -2.24 5.19 11.03
CA PHE A 34 -1.48 6.28 10.43
C PHE A 34 -1.25 7.48 11.36
N THR A 35 -1.80 7.50 12.57
CA THR A 35 -1.72 8.68 13.46
C THR A 35 -0.28 9.08 13.77
N ASP A 36 0.59 8.12 14.09
CA ASP A 36 1.99 8.39 14.44
C ASP A 36 2.97 7.89 13.37
N ALA A 37 2.56 7.95 12.11
CA ALA A 37 3.34 7.38 11.02
C ALA A 37 4.42 8.34 10.45
N GLY A 38 4.67 9.50 11.10
CA GLY A 38 5.67 10.47 10.66
C GLY A 38 5.37 10.99 9.25
N GLU A 39 6.32 10.84 8.33
CA GLU A 39 6.15 11.23 6.93
C GLU A 39 5.07 10.43 6.19
N MET A 40 4.70 9.27 6.72
CA MET A 40 3.63 8.43 6.17
C MET A 40 2.26 8.79 6.74
N SER A 41 2.17 9.76 7.66
CA SER A 41 0.90 10.19 8.25
C SER A 41 -0.10 10.63 7.19
N ARG A 42 -1.36 10.27 7.41
CA ARG A 42 -2.46 10.64 6.54
C ARG A 42 -3.61 11.22 7.34
N SER A 43 -4.23 12.27 6.82
CA SER A 43 -5.44 12.85 7.42
C SER A 43 -6.62 11.87 7.29
N PRO A 44 -7.66 12.00 8.15
CA PRO A 44 -8.88 11.21 7.98
C PRO A 44 -9.49 11.32 6.58
N ALA A 45 -9.51 12.50 5.99
CA ALA A 45 -10.01 12.71 4.62
C ALA A 45 -9.18 11.97 3.57
N ALA A 46 -7.85 11.92 3.73
CA ALA A 46 -6.95 11.21 2.83
C ALA A 46 -7.11 9.68 2.92
N LEU A 47 -7.65 9.16 4.02
CA LEU A 47 -7.96 7.74 4.19
C LEU A 47 -9.39 7.43 3.73
N GLU A 48 -10.34 8.32 4.00
CA GLU A 48 -11.74 8.13 3.64
C GLU A 48 -11.93 8.06 2.12
N ARG A 49 -11.26 8.93 1.37
CA ARG A 49 -11.40 9.00 -0.08
C ARG A 49 -11.02 7.69 -0.79
N PRO A 50 -9.86 7.07 -0.52
CA PRO A 50 -9.55 5.76 -1.11
C PRO A 50 -10.52 4.66 -0.70
N LEU A 51 -11.01 4.67 0.54
CA LEU A 51 -12.00 3.69 1.00
C LEU A 51 -13.31 3.80 0.22
N ARG A 52 -13.76 5.02 -0.08
CA ARG A 52 -14.99 5.28 -0.81
C ARG A 52 -14.86 5.08 -2.32
N ASP A 53 -13.79 5.61 -2.91
CA ASP A 53 -13.67 5.78 -4.36
C ASP A 53 -12.60 4.90 -5.01
N ARG A 54 -11.74 4.26 -4.24
CA ARG A 54 -10.60 3.50 -4.73
C ARG A 54 -10.42 2.19 -3.97
N ARG A 55 -9.17 1.84 -3.65
CA ARG A 55 -8.84 0.55 -3.03
C ARG A 55 -7.98 0.74 -1.80
N VAL A 56 -8.32 0.00 -0.77
CA VAL A 56 -7.51 -0.12 0.44
C VAL A 56 -7.52 -1.59 0.86
N TRP A 57 -6.34 -2.14 1.10
CA TRP A 57 -6.17 -3.45 1.69
C TRP A 57 -5.47 -3.29 3.03
N LEU A 58 -5.82 -4.13 3.97
CA LEU A 58 -5.24 -4.10 5.31
C LEU A 58 -4.87 -5.49 5.81
N ALA A 59 -3.96 -5.50 6.77
CA ALA A 59 -3.68 -6.67 7.60
C ALA A 59 -4.10 -6.36 9.03
N SER A 60 -4.71 -7.32 9.69
CA SER A 60 -5.14 -7.19 11.08
C SER A 60 -4.74 -8.40 11.90
N MET A 61 -4.59 -8.17 13.22
CA MET A 61 -4.44 -9.23 14.20
C MET A 61 -5.39 -8.95 15.36
N ASN A 62 -6.27 -9.92 15.69
CA ASN A 62 -7.28 -9.78 16.73
C ASN A 62 -8.10 -8.48 16.61
N GLY A 63 -8.44 -8.09 15.38
CA GLY A 63 -9.21 -6.88 15.12
C GLY A 63 -8.41 -5.59 15.08
N GLU A 64 -7.13 -5.58 15.42
CA GLU A 64 -6.25 -4.42 15.30
C GLU A 64 -5.67 -4.32 13.90
N VAL A 65 -5.82 -3.18 13.23
CA VAL A 65 -5.20 -2.91 11.93
C VAL A 65 -3.72 -2.64 12.14
N VAL A 66 -2.86 -3.45 11.53
CA VAL A 66 -1.40 -3.41 11.76
C VAL A 66 -0.61 -3.02 10.51
N ALA A 67 -1.19 -3.13 9.35
CA ALA A 67 -0.58 -2.71 8.08
C ALA A 67 -1.66 -2.36 7.06
N ALA A 68 -1.30 -1.56 6.08
CA ALA A 68 -2.21 -1.21 4.98
C ALA A 68 -1.44 -0.87 3.71
N ALA A 69 -2.14 -0.96 2.60
CA ALA A 69 -1.75 -0.42 1.30
C ALA A 69 -3.00 0.17 0.63
N LEU A 70 -2.84 1.25 -0.10
CA LEU A 70 -3.96 1.88 -0.79
C LEU A 70 -3.53 2.40 -2.16
N THR A 71 -4.49 2.72 -3.01
CA THR A 71 -4.19 3.41 -4.28
C THR A 71 -4.29 4.91 -4.09
N ASN A 72 -3.23 5.62 -4.47
CA ASN A 72 -3.19 7.08 -4.48
C ASN A 72 -3.93 7.66 -5.69
N ALA A 73 -3.86 6.95 -6.81
CA ALA A 73 -4.50 7.34 -8.05
C ALA A 73 -4.79 6.11 -8.91
N GLU A 74 -5.83 6.18 -9.71
CA GLU A 74 -6.18 5.14 -10.67
C GLU A 74 -6.65 5.77 -11.98
N THR A 75 -6.27 5.13 -13.09
CA THR A 75 -6.82 5.38 -14.42
C THR A 75 -7.52 4.10 -14.90
N GLU A 76 -7.94 4.07 -16.15
CA GLU A 76 -8.51 2.83 -16.72
C GLU A 76 -7.49 1.69 -16.79
N THR A 77 -6.20 2.02 -16.98
CA THR A 77 -5.14 1.04 -17.26
C THR A 77 -4.07 0.96 -16.17
N LEU A 78 -4.04 1.89 -15.22
CA LEU A 78 -3.01 1.95 -14.19
C LEU A 78 -3.62 2.10 -12.80
N GLY A 79 -2.97 1.52 -11.82
CA GLY A 79 -3.23 1.78 -10.40
C GLY A 79 -1.94 2.11 -9.67
N MET A 80 -1.85 3.31 -9.10
CA MET A 80 -0.68 3.72 -8.32
C MET A 80 -0.88 3.36 -6.85
N ILE A 81 -0.09 2.41 -6.37
CA ILE A 81 -0.08 1.98 -4.98
C ILE A 81 0.72 2.99 -4.15
N GLY A 82 0.19 3.34 -3.00
CA GLY A 82 0.86 4.20 -2.04
C GLY A 82 0.39 3.92 -0.63
N GLY A 83 0.84 4.73 0.34
CA GLY A 83 0.45 4.54 1.73
C GLY A 83 0.74 3.15 2.28
N VAL A 84 1.74 2.46 1.75
CA VAL A 84 2.15 1.15 2.26
C VAL A 84 2.84 1.35 3.59
N TYR A 85 2.19 0.91 4.66
CA TYR A 85 2.69 1.18 6.01
C TYR A 85 2.40 -0.02 6.94
N THR A 86 3.38 -0.37 7.73
CA THR A 86 3.25 -1.35 8.82
C THR A 86 3.61 -0.68 10.13
N ALA A 87 2.77 -0.85 11.16
CA ALA A 87 3.07 -0.33 12.49
C ALA A 87 4.43 -0.84 12.99
N PRO A 88 5.25 0.02 13.66
CA PRO A 88 6.64 -0.34 14.02
C PRO A 88 6.78 -1.66 14.75
N LYS A 89 5.92 -1.96 15.73
CA LYS A 89 5.99 -3.20 16.50
C LYS A 89 5.71 -4.47 15.69
N TRP A 90 5.14 -4.33 14.50
CA TRP A 90 4.76 -5.44 13.64
C TRP A 90 5.64 -5.60 12.39
N ARG A 91 6.70 -4.82 12.28
CA ARG A 91 7.64 -4.89 11.15
C ARG A 91 8.49 -6.15 11.16
N GLY A 92 9.04 -6.49 9.98
CA GLY A 92 9.90 -7.66 9.82
C GLY A 92 9.14 -8.99 9.72
N ARG A 93 7.84 -8.96 9.48
CA ARG A 93 6.97 -10.15 9.40
C ARG A 93 6.38 -10.40 8.02
N GLY A 94 6.72 -9.58 7.02
CA GLY A 94 6.18 -9.70 5.66
C GLY A 94 4.79 -9.10 5.46
N LEU A 95 4.30 -8.28 6.37
CA LEU A 95 2.96 -7.68 6.28
C LEU A 95 2.83 -6.71 5.12
N SER A 96 3.83 -5.85 4.90
CA SER A 96 3.84 -4.93 3.75
C SER A 96 3.81 -5.68 2.43
N GLN A 97 4.55 -6.77 2.32
CA GLN A 97 4.52 -7.64 1.13
C GLN A 97 3.13 -8.24 0.92
N ALA A 98 2.50 -8.72 1.99
CA ALA A 98 1.19 -9.35 1.92
C ALA A 98 0.09 -8.38 1.46
N VAL A 99 0.03 -7.17 2.02
CA VAL A 99 -0.97 -6.16 1.61
C VAL A 99 -0.71 -5.62 0.20
N CYS A 100 0.57 -5.43 -0.17
CA CYS A 100 0.93 -5.03 -1.54
C CYS A 100 0.60 -6.12 -2.56
N SER A 101 0.81 -7.38 -2.22
CA SER A 101 0.42 -8.52 -3.06
C SER A 101 -1.09 -8.52 -3.30
N ALA A 102 -1.87 -8.38 -2.25
CA ALA A 102 -3.33 -8.39 -2.34
C ALA A 102 -3.88 -7.24 -3.19
N ILE A 103 -3.42 -6.01 -2.97
CA ILE A 103 -3.89 -4.87 -3.78
C ILE A 103 -3.44 -4.98 -5.24
N SER A 104 -2.25 -5.53 -5.48
CA SER A 104 -1.74 -5.77 -6.82
C SER A 104 -2.58 -6.81 -7.56
N GLU A 105 -2.96 -7.90 -6.90
CA GLU A 105 -3.86 -8.91 -7.47
C GLU A 105 -5.21 -8.30 -7.88
N GLU A 106 -5.80 -7.47 -7.02
CA GLU A 106 -7.06 -6.80 -7.33
C GLU A 106 -6.92 -5.87 -8.55
N LEU A 107 -5.86 -5.07 -8.61
CA LEU A 107 -5.62 -4.19 -9.75
C LEU A 107 -5.48 -4.99 -11.05
N ILE A 108 -4.71 -6.06 -11.03
CA ILE A 108 -4.55 -6.95 -12.20
C ILE A 108 -5.89 -7.55 -12.61
N SER A 109 -6.72 -8.00 -11.68
CA SER A 109 -8.05 -8.54 -11.98
C SER A 109 -8.98 -7.55 -12.67
N LEU A 110 -8.71 -6.26 -12.50
CA LEU A 110 -9.46 -5.16 -13.11
C LEU A 110 -8.84 -4.66 -14.43
N GLY A 111 -7.81 -5.35 -14.92
CA GLY A 111 -7.09 -4.95 -16.13
C GLY A 111 -6.18 -3.75 -15.95
N LYS A 112 -5.78 -3.45 -14.71
CA LYS A 112 -4.90 -2.32 -14.40
C LYS A 112 -3.50 -2.80 -14.05
N GLN A 113 -2.49 -2.11 -14.56
CA GLN A 113 -1.11 -2.36 -14.21
C GLN A 113 -0.76 -1.67 -12.90
N PRO A 114 -0.30 -2.41 -11.87
CA PRO A 114 0.18 -1.80 -10.64
C PRO A 114 1.47 -1.00 -10.87
N THR A 115 1.49 0.22 -10.33
CA THR A 115 2.66 1.10 -10.33
C THR A 115 2.87 1.65 -8.94
N LEU A 116 4.07 2.10 -8.63
CA LEU A 116 4.39 2.78 -7.38
C LEU A 116 5.69 3.56 -7.51
N TYR A 117 5.93 4.48 -6.58
CA TYR A 117 7.25 5.06 -6.34
C TYR A 117 7.69 4.76 -4.90
N TRP A 118 8.98 4.82 -4.63
CA TRP A 118 9.57 4.53 -3.33
C TRP A 118 10.73 5.46 -3.05
N GLN A 119 11.00 5.70 -1.77
CA GLN A 119 12.00 6.68 -1.33
C GLN A 119 13.20 6.05 -0.62
N ASN A 120 13.06 4.84 -0.09
CA ASN A 120 14.15 4.18 0.63
C ASN A 120 14.35 2.74 0.14
N GLU A 121 15.57 2.23 0.27
CA GLU A 121 15.94 0.91 -0.22
C GLU A 121 15.19 -0.24 0.47
N ALA A 122 14.80 -0.08 1.73
CA ALA A 122 14.01 -1.11 2.41
C ALA A 122 12.66 -1.33 1.72
N ALA A 123 11.97 -0.24 1.35
CA ALA A 123 10.73 -0.31 0.58
C ALA A 123 10.97 -0.88 -0.81
N GLY A 124 12.02 -0.41 -1.50
CA GLY A 124 12.39 -0.92 -2.83
C GLY A 124 12.63 -2.44 -2.82
N HIS A 125 13.27 -2.95 -1.78
CA HIS A 125 13.51 -4.38 -1.62
C HIS A 125 12.20 -5.19 -1.50
N VAL A 126 11.23 -4.69 -0.73
CA VAL A 126 9.89 -5.30 -0.63
C VAL A 126 9.23 -5.41 -2.01
N TYR A 127 9.26 -4.33 -2.78
CA TYR A 127 8.59 -4.28 -4.07
C TYR A 127 9.27 -5.15 -5.12
N ARG A 128 10.59 -5.20 -5.14
CA ARG A 128 11.33 -6.10 -6.04
C ARG A 128 11.01 -7.56 -5.77
N LYS A 129 10.86 -7.96 -4.51
CA LYS A 129 10.45 -9.33 -4.14
C LYS A 129 9.08 -9.70 -4.67
N LEU A 130 8.17 -8.73 -4.84
CA LEU A 130 6.84 -8.95 -5.41
C LEU A 130 6.86 -9.02 -6.94
N GLY A 131 7.97 -8.66 -7.57
CA GLY A 131 8.10 -8.67 -9.03
C GLY A 131 8.11 -7.29 -9.69
N PHE A 132 8.04 -6.22 -8.90
CA PHE A 132 8.15 -4.85 -9.44
C PHE A 132 9.55 -4.58 -9.96
N ARG A 133 9.63 -3.81 -11.03
CA ARG A 133 10.90 -3.33 -11.58
C ARG A 133 10.92 -1.82 -11.69
N GLN A 134 12.09 -1.25 -11.57
CA GLN A 134 12.29 0.19 -11.74
C GLN A 134 12.22 0.56 -13.22
N ILE A 135 11.40 1.57 -13.54
CA ILE A 135 11.24 2.09 -14.91
C ILE A 135 11.69 3.53 -15.04
N GLY A 136 12.00 4.21 -13.94
CA GLY A 136 12.39 5.62 -13.95
C GLY A 136 12.62 6.14 -12.56
N ILE A 137 12.76 7.46 -12.48
CA ILE A 137 12.98 8.18 -11.23
C ILE A 137 11.81 9.13 -11.01
N TRP A 138 11.23 9.09 -9.81
CA TRP A 138 10.26 10.06 -9.34
C TRP A 138 11.00 11.17 -8.58
N ARG A 139 10.69 12.42 -8.90
CA ARG A 139 11.23 13.57 -8.18
C ARG A 139 10.11 14.38 -7.57
N SER A 140 10.26 14.67 -6.29
CA SER A 140 9.39 15.59 -5.57
C SER A 140 10.17 16.87 -5.27
N VAL A 141 9.62 18.00 -5.67
CA VAL A 141 10.26 19.31 -5.46
C VAL A 141 9.35 20.13 -4.56
N ARG A 142 9.92 20.62 -3.46
CA ARG A 142 9.23 21.54 -2.58
C ARG A 142 9.71 22.96 -2.87
N LEU A 143 8.79 23.81 -3.30
CA LEU A 143 9.09 25.22 -3.52
C LEU A 143 8.98 25.98 -2.20
N ALA A 144 10.04 26.73 -1.84
CA ALA A 144 10.00 27.68 -0.74
C ALA A 144 9.45 29.01 -1.27
N LEU A 145 8.31 29.44 -0.76
CA LEU A 145 7.79 30.78 -1.01
C LEU A 145 8.44 31.75 -0.03
N ARG A 146 8.96 32.85 -0.54
CA ARG A 146 9.53 33.93 0.27
C ARG A 146 8.47 34.95 0.65
#